data_bdcbf596989f2ad96db70b1861dd6280
#
_entry.id   bdcbf596989f2ad96db70b1861dd6280
#
_cell.length_a   1.000
_cell.length_b   1.000
_cell.length_c   1.000
_cell.angle_alpha   90.00
_cell.angle_beta   90.00
_cell.angle_gamma   90.00
#
_symmetry.space_group_name_H-M   'P 1'
#
loop_
_entity.id
_entity.type
_entity.pdbx_description
1 polymer ?
#
loop_
_entity_poly.entity_id
_entity_poly.type
_entity_poly.pdbx_seq_one_letter_code
_entity_poly.pdbx_strand_id
1 'polypeptide(L)'
;YNLYKTCKVYNMNISILISSLSTQNSSARMRIWRSIKSCGAATLRDGVYVLPNEQKQRFDPIIDEHQSADGIAYLFDSVSHNNLDLIQLFNRKSEYSEFLLQLNEIESPLNVEQKNEHLKSIRKLRKQLSSLIDIDFFPNELQNTALNAISKLELKIHHLGESNEPSSINSDLPSLNLHDFQSKTWATRKRPWVERLACTWLIQKFIDKDPTFIWLQDIKDCPADAYGFDFDGAT
;
A
#
# COMPACT_ATOMS: atom_id res chain seq x y z
N TYR A 1 34.48 -27.50 -5.52
CA TYR A 1 33.38 -27.11 -4.62
C TYR A 1 32.15 -26.97 -5.48
N ASN A 2 31.33 -28.04 -5.43
CA ASN A 2 30.10 -28.21 -6.17
C ASN A 2 28.96 -27.51 -5.45
N LEU A 3 28.56 -26.33 -5.89
CA LEU A 3 27.32 -25.68 -5.49
C LEU A 3 26.20 -26.07 -6.48
N TYR A 4 25.77 -27.31 -6.44
CA TYR A 4 24.45 -27.65 -6.97
C TYR A 4 23.41 -27.09 -5.98
N LYS A 5 22.97 -25.84 -6.21
CA LYS A 5 21.69 -25.36 -5.69
C LYS A 5 20.63 -26.31 -6.24
N THR A 6 20.12 -27.19 -5.39
CA THR A 6 18.91 -27.95 -5.64
C THR A 6 17.79 -26.97 -5.90
N CYS A 7 17.54 -26.71 -7.18
CA CYS A 7 16.34 -26.03 -7.64
C CYS A 7 15.19 -26.97 -7.27
N LYS A 8 14.46 -26.67 -6.19
CA LYS A 8 13.19 -27.34 -5.89
C LYS A 8 12.29 -27.05 -7.10
N VAL A 9 12.05 -28.07 -7.90
CA VAL A 9 11.04 -28.05 -8.97
C VAL A 9 9.70 -27.99 -8.25
N TYR A 10 9.16 -26.79 -8.09
CA TYR A 10 7.79 -26.62 -7.65
C TYR A 10 6.90 -26.91 -8.85
N ASN A 11 6.27 -28.09 -8.88
CA ASN A 11 5.16 -28.33 -9.78
C ASN A 11 4.05 -27.34 -9.41
N MET A 12 3.83 -26.35 -10.26
CA MET A 12 2.81 -25.33 -10.05
C MET A 12 1.52 -25.81 -10.70
N ASN A 13 0.45 -25.89 -9.93
CA ASN A 13 -0.90 -26.09 -10.46
C ASN A 13 -1.38 -24.79 -11.10
N ILE A 14 -1.82 -24.87 -12.32
CA ILE A 14 -2.29 -23.73 -13.12
C ILE A 14 -3.66 -24.03 -13.72
N SER A 15 -4.42 -22.96 -13.94
CA SER A 15 -5.62 -22.99 -14.75
C SER A 15 -5.37 -22.24 -16.06
N ILE A 16 -5.70 -22.87 -17.16
CA ILE A 16 -5.47 -22.37 -18.53
C ILE A 16 -6.80 -22.02 -19.13
N LEU A 17 -6.99 -20.76 -19.50
CA LEU A 17 -8.13 -20.30 -20.29
C LEU A 17 -7.73 -20.23 -21.76
N ILE A 18 -8.43 -20.96 -22.59
CA ILE A 18 -8.34 -20.87 -24.06
C ILE A 18 -9.52 -20.07 -24.55
N SER A 19 -9.26 -18.95 -25.18
CA SER A 19 -10.24 -17.95 -25.62
C SER A 19 -10.22 -17.80 -27.13
N SER A 20 -11.37 -17.85 -27.73
CA SER A 20 -11.57 -17.55 -29.15
C SER A 20 -12.79 -16.65 -29.35
N LEU A 21 -12.61 -15.53 -30.03
CA LEU A 21 -13.63 -14.53 -30.31
C LEU A 21 -13.64 -14.20 -31.80
N SER A 22 -14.83 -13.99 -32.35
CA SER A 22 -14.98 -13.50 -33.71
C SER A 22 -14.25 -12.18 -33.92
N THR A 23 -13.57 -12.02 -35.03
CA THR A 23 -12.88 -10.78 -35.42
C THR A 23 -13.83 -9.62 -35.67
N GLN A 24 -15.11 -9.90 -35.90
CA GLN A 24 -16.12 -8.87 -36.18
C GLN A 24 -16.58 -8.11 -34.92
N ASN A 25 -16.41 -8.68 -33.71
CA ASN A 25 -16.85 -8.07 -32.47
C ASN A 25 -15.66 -7.41 -31.72
N SER A 26 -15.15 -6.29 -32.24
CA SER A 26 -14.00 -5.60 -31.67
C SER A 26 -14.26 -5.06 -30.25
N SER A 27 -15.50 -4.64 -29.95
CA SER A 27 -15.85 -4.09 -28.62
C SER A 27 -15.83 -5.17 -27.54
N ALA A 28 -16.38 -6.36 -27.82
CA ALA A 28 -16.32 -7.50 -26.89
C ALA A 28 -14.87 -7.97 -26.68
N ARG A 29 -14.08 -8.04 -27.74
CA ARG A 29 -12.64 -8.37 -27.64
C ARG A 29 -11.90 -7.43 -26.69
N MET A 30 -12.13 -6.12 -26.80
CA MET A 30 -11.49 -5.14 -25.92
C MET A 30 -11.96 -5.25 -24.48
N ARG A 31 -13.26 -5.51 -24.23
CA ARG A 31 -13.76 -5.73 -22.85
C ARG A 31 -13.12 -6.95 -22.23
N ILE A 32 -13.19 -8.08 -22.92
CA ILE A 32 -12.63 -9.35 -22.47
C ILE A 32 -11.12 -9.23 -22.24
N TRP A 33 -10.39 -8.57 -23.14
CA TRP A 33 -8.97 -8.32 -22.95
C TRP A 33 -8.69 -7.52 -21.68
N ARG A 34 -9.50 -6.47 -21.40
CA ARG A 34 -9.38 -5.70 -20.14
C ARG A 34 -9.69 -6.55 -18.91
N SER A 35 -10.75 -7.38 -18.99
CA SER A 35 -11.11 -8.30 -17.91
C SER A 35 -9.99 -9.32 -17.64
N ILE A 36 -9.36 -9.86 -18.66
CA ILE A 36 -8.20 -10.75 -18.55
C ILE A 36 -7.00 -10.02 -17.90
N LYS A 37 -6.72 -8.79 -18.31
CA LYS A 37 -5.65 -8.00 -17.70
C LYS A 37 -5.94 -7.68 -16.24
N SER A 38 -7.18 -7.30 -15.92
CA SER A 38 -7.58 -6.92 -14.57
C SER A 38 -7.65 -8.10 -13.58
N CYS A 39 -7.86 -9.32 -14.08
CA CYS A 39 -7.83 -10.52 -13.23
C CYS A 39 -6.41 -11.01 -12.91
N GLY A 40 -5.39 -10.40 -13.51
CA GLY A 40 -3.98 -10.75 -13.28
C GLY A 40 -3.46 -11.92 -14.11
N ALA A 41 -4.24 -12.45 -15.06
CA ALA A 41 -3.82 -13.57 -15.88
C ALA A 41 -2.58 -13.25 -16.72
N ALA A 42 -1.67 -14.20 -16.77
CA ALA A 42 -0.51 -14.16 -17.65
C ALA A 42 -0.90 -14.66 -19.05
N THR A 43 -0.33 -14.04 -20.08
CA THR A 43 -0.53 -14.42 -21.46
C THR A 43 0.59 -15.35 -21.91
N LEU A 44 0.28 -16.60 -22.25
CA LEU A 44 1.23 -17.53 -22.86
C LEU A 44 1.39 -17.26 -24.36
N ARG A 45 0.28 -17.02 -25.01
CA ARG A 45 0.15 -16.63 -26.41
C ARG A 45 -1.21 -15.99 -26.62
N ASP A 46 -1.44 -15.42 -27.81
CA ASP A 46 -2.75 -14.88 -28.14
C ASP A 46 -3.85 -15.95 -27.98
N GLY A 47 -4.89 -15.59 -27.23
CA GLY A 47 -6.01 -16.49 -26.91
C GLY A 47 -5.71 -17.55 -25.84
N VAL A 48 -4.52 -17.56 -25.20
CA VAL A 48 -4.19 -18.53 -24.15
C VAL A 48 -3.65 -17.81 -22.92
N TYR A 49 -4.41 -17.90 -21.84
CA TYR A 49 -4.16 -17.18 -20.59
C TYR A 49 -4.02 -18.15 -19.42
N VAL A 50 -3.24 -17.80 -18.44
CA VAL A 50 -2.94 -18.65 -17.29
C VAL A 50 -3.12 -17.89 -15.99
N LEU A 51 -3.67 -18.58 -14.98
CA LEU A 51 -3.66 -18.16 -13.58
C LEU A 51 -3.12 -19.30 -12.71
N PRO A 52 -2.57 -18.97 -11.51
CA PRO A 52 -2.42 -19.97 -10.46
C PRO A 52 -3.79 -20.62 -10.18
N ASN A 53 -3.81 -21.94 -9.95
CA ASN A 53 -5.08 -22.67 -9.81
C ASN A 53 -5.96 -22.18 -8.65
N GLU A 54 -5.33 -21.64 -7.61
CA GLU A 54 -6.01 -21.01 -6.46
C GLU A 54 -6.82 -19.76 -6.86
N GLN A 55 -6.49 -19.16 -8.02
CA GLN A 55 -7.10 -17.95 -8.53
C GLN A 55 -8.03 -18.20 -9.71
N LYS A 56 -8.31 -19.47 -10.03
CA LYS A 56 -9.09 -19.86 -11.24
C LYS A 56 -10.48 -19.23 -11.34
N GLN A 57 -11.13 -18.97 -10.20
CA GLN A 57 -12.46 -18.34 -10.14
C GLN A 57 -12.49 -16.94 -10.76
N ARG A 58 -11.34 -16.29 -10.90
CA ARG A 58 -11.24 -15.00 -11.60
C ARG A 58 -11.51 -15.10 -13.10
N PHE A 59 -11.52 -16.33 -13.65
CA PHE A 59 -11.91 -16.58 -15.03
C PHE A 59 -13.42 -16.70 -15.24
N ASP A 60 -14.21 -16.99 -14.21
CA ASP A 60 -15.65 -17.22 -14.33
C ASP A 60 -16.39 -16.05 -15.04
N PRO A 61 -16.25 -14.77 -14.61
CA PRO A 61 -16.91 -13.67 -15.29
C PRO A 61 -16.43 -13.47 -16.74
N ILE A 62 -15.20 -13.88 -17.04
CA ILE A 62 -14.62 -13.78 -18.39
C ILE A 62 -15.23 -14.85 -19.29
N ILE A 63 -15.48 -16.05 -18.78
CA ILE A 63 -16.16 -17.13 -19.49
C ILE A 63 -17.60 -16.75 -19.81
N ASP A 64 -18.33 -16.17 -18.84
CA ASP A 64 -19.69 -15.68 -19.03
C ASP A 64 -19.75 -14.58 -20.09
N GLU A 65 -18.76 -13.71 -20.12
CA GLU A 65 -18.65 -12.64 -21.12
C GLU A 65 -18.37 -13.18 -22.53
N HIS A 66 -17.59 -14.26 -22.65
CA HIS A 66 -17.39 -14.96 -23.93
C HIS A 66 -18.68 -15.54 -24.45
N GLN A 67 -19.46 -16.25 -23.60
CA GLN A 67 -20.74 -16.81 -23.98
C GLN A 67 -21.70 -15.74 -24.46
N SER A 68 -21.73 -14.58 -23.77
CA SER A 68 -22.57 -13.45 -24.16
C SER A 68 -22.17 -12.79 -25.48
N ALA A 69 -20.95 -13.03 -25.95
CA ALA A 69 -20.37 -12.45 -27.17
C ALA A 69 -20.24 -13.46 -28.32
N ASP A 70 -20.94 -14.59 -28.27
CA ASP A 70 -20.82 -15.71 -29.20
C ASP A 70 -19.38 -16.20 -29.40
N GLY A 71 -18.59 -16.10 -28.30
CA GLY A 71 -17.23 -16.58 -28.26
C GLY A 71 -17.11 -17.94 -27.61
N ILE A 72 -15.92 -18.51 -27.69
CA ILE A 72 -15.60 -19.80 -27.09
C ILE A 72 -14.55 -19.59 -26.03
N ALA A 73 -14.80 -20.11 -24.82
CA ALA A 73 -13.86 -20.13 -23.73
C ALA A 73 -13.82 -21.51 -23.07
N TYR A 74 -12.63 -22.11 -23.01
CA TYR A 74 -12.41 -23.39 -22.36
C TYR A 74 -11.45 -23.19 -21.20
N LEU A 75 -11.81 -23.69 -20.02
CA LEU A 75 -10.98 -23.67 -18.83
C LEU A 75 -10.47 -25.08 -18.53
N PHE A 76 -9.16 -25.20 -18.35
CA PHE A 76 -8.49 -26.45 -18.02
C PHE A 76 -7.62 -26.24 -16.77
N ASP A 77 -7.64 -27.23 -15.88
CA ASP A 77 -6.65 -27.33 -14.81
C ASP A 77 -5.49 -28.20 -15.30
N SER A 78 -4.27 -27.79 -15.01
CA SER A 78 -3.05 -28.46 -15.46
C SER A 78 -1.95 -28.36 -14.41
N VAL A 79 -0.99 -29.25 -14.54
CA VAL A 79 0.25 -29.24 -13.75
C VAL A 79 1.40 -28.97 -14.71
N SER A 80 2.26 -28.02 -14.40
CA SER A 80 3.46 -27.78 -15.18
C SER A 80 4.43 -28.96 -15.04
N HIS A 81 4.76 -29.60 -16.16
CA HIS A 81 5.75 -30.68 -16.23
C HIS A 81 7.12 -30.21 -16.69
N ASN A 82 7.22 -29.04 -17.26
CA ASN A 82 8.47 -28.44 -17.70
C ASN A 82 8.86 -27.34 -16.73
N ASN A 83 10.16 -27.14 -16.54
CA ASN A 83 10.76 -26.04 -15.80
C ASN A 83 10.56 -24.67 -16.52
N LEU A 84 9.37 -24.46 -17.08
CA LEU A 84 8.96 -23.13 -17.48
C LEU A 84 8.92 -22.32 -16.20
N ASP A 85 9.67 -21.24 -16.18
CA ASP A 85 9.65 -20.29 -15.09
C ASP A 85 8.32 -19.51 -15.14
N LEU A 86 7.22 -20.24 -14.85
CA LEU A 86 5.86 -19.69 -14.87
C LEU A 86 5.73 -18.49 -13.93
N ILE A 87 6.54 -18.48 -12.85
CA ILE A 87 6.58 -17.34 -11.91
C ILE A 87 7.00 -16.07 -12.64
N GLN A 88 7.90 -16.18 -13.63
CA GLN A 88 8.34 -14.99 -14.41
C GLN A 88 7.21 -14.40 -15.25
N LEU A 89 6.21 -15.19 -15.64
CA LEU A 89 5.05 -14.69 -16.38
C LEU A 89 4.16 -13.78 -15.53
N PHE A 90 4.20 -13.94 -14.21
CA PHE A 90 3.46 -13.14 -13.24
C PHE A 90 4.31 -12.02 -12.60
N ASN A 91 5.52 -11.80 -13.12
CA ASN A 91 6.41 -10.78 -12.58
C ASN A 91 5.83 -9.37 -12.82
N ARG A 92 5.67 -8.60 -11.74
CA ARG A 92 5.11 -7.23 -11.75
C ARG A 92 6.16 -6.15 -11.48
N LYS A 93 7.45 -6.47 -11.69
CA LYS A 93 8.53 -5.50 -11.43
C LYS A 93 8.41 -4.23 -12.23
N SER A 94 8.03 -4.33 -13.51
CA SER A 94 7.84 -3.18 -14.38
C SER A 94 6.74 -2.26 -13.88
N GLU A 95 5.60 -2.83 -13.48
CA GLU A 95 4.45 -2.10 -12.98
C GLU A 95 4.75 -1.38 -11.65
N TYR A 96 5.46 -2.04 -10.71
CA TYR A 96 5.92 -1.39 -9.49
C TYR A 96 6.95 -0.29 -9.76
N SER A 97 7.87 -0.51 -10.71
CA SER A 97 8.86 0.52 -11.07
C SER A 97 8.18 1.76 -11.68
N GLU A 98 7.21 1.56 -12.57
CA GLU A 98 6.41 2.64 -13.14
C GLU A 98 5.61 3.38 -12.05
N PHE A 99 5.00 2.65 -11.13
CA PHE A 99 4.30 3.22 -9.98
C PHE A 99 5.22 4.09 -9.12
N LEU A 100 6.43 3.64 -8.82
CA LEU A 100 7.42 4.41 -8.06
C LEU A 100 7.87 5.69 -8.80
N LEU A 101 7.98 5.64 -10.13
CA LEU A 101 8.25 6.84 -10.93
C LEU A 101 7.11 7.86 -10.82
N GLN A 102 5.84 7.42 -10.93
CA GLN A 102 4.67 8.29 -10.76
C GLN A 102 4.61 8.91 -9.36
N LEU A 103 5.01 8.18 -8.32
CA LEU A 103 5.14 8.72 -6.96
C LEU A 103 6.18 9.85 -6.89
N ASN A 104 7.34 9.65 -7.49
CA ASN A 104 8.42 10.63 -7.49
C ASN A 104 8.01 11.92 -8.24
N GLU A 105 7.21 11.82 -9.30
CA GLU A 105 6.68 12.98 -10.03
C GLU A 105 5.78 13.86 -9.15
N ILE A 106 5.04 13.27 -8.22
CA ILE A 106 4.22 14.03 -7.25
C ILE A 106 5.09 14.61 -6.13
N GLU A 107 6.11 13.88 -5.68
CA GLU A 107 6.96 14.32 -4.56
C GLU A 107 7.79 15.55 -4.90
N SER A 108 8.22 15.72 -6.15
CA SER A 108 9.14 16.80 -6.55
C SER A 108 8.56 18.22 -6.48
N PRO A 109 7.26 18.48 -6.80
CA PRO A 109 6.68 19.83 -6.72
C PRO A 109 5.76 20.01 -5.50
N LEU A 110 6.00 19.38 -4.35
CA LEU A 110 5.13 19.53 -3.20
C LEU A 110 5.09 20.99 -2.71
N ASN A 111 3.89 21.58 -2.71
CA ASN A 111 3.64 22.90 -2.14
C ASN A 111 2.33 22.95 -1.34
N VAL A 112 2.23 23.92 -0.44
CA VAL A 112 1.07 24.06 0.46
C VAL A 112 -0.20 24.46 -0.29
N GLU A 113 -0.09 25.30 -1.33
CA GLU A 113 -1.23 25.81 -2.08
C GLU A 113 -1.97 24.70 -2.83
N GLN A 114 -1.25 23.68 -3.27
CA GLN A 114 -1.76 22.52 -4.00
C GLN A 114 -2.00 21.28 -3.11
N LYS A 115 -2.00 21.41 -1.78
CA LYS A 115 -2.20 20.29 -0.85
C LYS A 115 -3.41 19.42 -1.21
N ASN A 116 -4.55 20.03 -1.57
CA ASN A 116 -5.77 19.30 -1.91
C ASN A 116 -5.64 18.51 -3.23
N GLU A 117 -4.88 19.01 -4.19
CA GLU A 117 -4.61 18.33 -5.46
C GLU A 117 -3.66 17.15 -5.24
N HIS A 118 -2.64 17.33 -4.43
CA HIS A 118 -1.74 16.26 -4.02
C HIS A 118 -2.50 15.13 -3.28
N LEU A 119 -3.45 15.48 -2.38
CA LEU A 119 -4.30 14.49 -1.70
C LEU A 119 -5.20 13.70 -2.66
N LYS A 120 -5.71 14.33 -3.72
CA LYS A 120 -6.49 13.63 -4.77
C LYS A 120 -5.59 12.67 -5.56
N SER A 121 -4.41 13.13 -5.95
CA SER A 121 -3.45 12.34 -6.71
C SER A 121 -2.98 11.12 -5.92
N ILE A 122 -2.65 11.29 -4.64
CA ILE A 122 -2.22 10.18 -3.79
C ILE A 122 -3.32 9.14 -3.58
N ARG A 123 -4.58 9.57 -3.43
CA ARG A 123 -5.73 8.64 -3.34
C ARG A 123 -5.89 7.80 -4.61
N LYS A 124 -5.67 8.41 -5.78
CA LYS A 124 -5.68 7.70 -7.07
C LYS A 124 -4.56 6.66 -7.13
N LEU A 125 -3.34 7.05 -6.74
CA LEU A 125 -2.20 6.14 -6.71
C LEU A 125 -2.39 5.01 -5.69
N ARG A 126 -2.98 5.27 -4.53
CA ARG A 126 -3.29 4.22 -3.55
C ARG A 126 -4.27 3.19 -4.13
N LYS A 127 -5.29 3.63 -4.86
CA LYS A 127 -6.21 2.71 -5.55
C LYS A 127 -5.49 1.89 -6.64
N GLN A 128 -4.60 2.53 -7.39
CA GLN A 128 -3.78 1.85 -8.41
C GLN A 128 -2.87 0.79 -7.78
N LEU A 129 -2.18 1.13 -6.68
CA LEU A 129 -1.34 0.19 -5.94
C LEU A 129 -2.16 -0.98 -5.39
N SER A 130 -3.33 -0.71 -4.81
CA SER A 130 -4.22 -1.76 -4.31
C SER A 130 -4.63 -2.73 -5.43
N SER A 131 -4.96 -2.20 -6.61
CA SER A 131 -5.29 -3.04 -7.77
C SER A 131 -4.09 -3.85 -8.28
N LEU A 132 -2.88 -3.29 -8.23
CA LEU A 132 -1.66 -4.00 -8.60
C LEU A 132 -1.34 -5.13 -7.62
N ILE A 133 -1.47 -4.88 -6.32
CA ILE A 133 -1.28 -5.88 -5.26
C ILE A 133 -2.27 -7.03 -5.41
N ASP A 134 -3.53 -6.75 -5.76
CA ASP A 134 -4.56 -7.77 -5.95
C ASP A 134 -4.23 -8.79 -7.05
N ILE A 135 -3.46 -8.38 -8.06
CA ILE A 135 -3.03 -9.22 -9.18
C ILE A 135 -1.58 -9.69 -9.10
N ASP A 136 -0.88 -9.38 -8.02
CA ASP A 136 0.50 -9.82 -7.78
C ASP A 136 0.49 -11.12 -6.94
N PHE A 137 0.40 -12.24 -7.61
CA PHE A 137 0.35 -13.56 -6.97
C PHE A 137 1.70 -14.02 -6.43
N PHE A 138 2.79 -13.37 -6.81
CA PHE A 138 4.16 -13.70 -6.39
C PHE A 138 4.92 -12.44 -5.97
N PRO A 139 4.51 -11.85 -4.84
CA PRO A 139 5.05 -10.57 -4.40
C PRO A 139 6.55 -10.62 -4.18
N ASN A 140 7.22 -9.52 -4.49
CA ASN A 140 8.65 -9.31 -4.31
C ASN A 140 8.91 -8.05 -3.45
N GLU A 141 10.17 -7.74 -3.21
CA GLU A 141 10.58 -6.59 -2.40
C GLU A 141 10.04 -5.23 -2.89
N LEU A 142 9.75 -5.10 -4.19
CA LEU A 142 9.23 -3.84 -4.75
C LEU A 142 7.81 -3.53 -4.27
N GLN A 143 7.00 -4.54 -3.94
CA GLN A 143 5.69 -4.33 -3.34
C GLN A 143 5.81 -3.60 -2.00
N ASN A 144 6.69 -4.08 -1.11
CA ASN A 144 6.92 -3.43 0.18
C ASN A 144 7.53 -2.03 0.01
N THR A 145 8.43 -1.87 -0.96
CA THR A 145 9.02 -0.58 -1.31
C THR A 145 7.93 0.41 -1.74
N ALA A 146 7.00 0.00 -2.59
CA ALA A 146 5.90 0.83 -3.06
C ALA A 146 4.93 1.20 -1.94
N LEU A 147 4.58 0.25 -1.05
CA LEU A 147 3.73 0.49 0.12
C LEU A 147 4.36 1.51 1.09
N ASN A 148 5.66 1.37 1.36
CA ASN A 148 6.38 2.28 2.23
C ASN A 148 6.51 3.68 1.60
N ALA A 149 6.81 3.74 0.30
CA ALA A 149 6.97 5.00 -0.42
C ALA A 149 5.67 5.82 -0.45
N ILE A 150 4.53 5.18 -0.77
CA ILE A 150 3.25 5.90 -0.79
C ILE A 150 2.84 6.36 0.61
N SER A 151 3.03 5.55 1.64
CA SER A 151 2.72 5.92 3.03
C SER A 151 3.58 7.09 3.51
N LYS A 152 4.87 7.10 3.15
CA LYS A 152 5.78 8.21 3.46
C LYS A 152 5.35 9.50 2.75
N LEU A 153 4.96 9.41 1.48
CA LEU A 153 4.49 10.57 0.72
C LEU A 153 3.16 11.10 1.26
N GLU A 154 2.23 10.23 1.66
CA GLU A 154 0.99 10.64 2.31
C GLU A 154 1.24 11.46 3.58
N LEU A 155 2.14 10.97 4.45
CA LEU A 155 2.54 11.71 5.65
C LEU A 155 3.12 13.07 5.31
N LYS A 156 4.03 13.16 4.33
CA LYS A 156 4.58 14.44 3.86
C LYS A 156 3.50 15.40 3.39
N ILE A 157 2.52 14.93 2.61
CA ILE A 157 1.42 15.76 2.12
C ILE A 157 0.52 16.23 3.27
N HIS A 158 0.23 15.35 4.22
CA HIS A 158 -0.56 15.74 5.40
C HIS A 158 0.13 16.85 6.22
N HIS A 159 1.43 16.77 6.38
CA HIS A 159 2.21 17.77 7.12
C HIS A 159 2.50 19.07 6.33
N LEU A 160 2.13 19.15 5.05
CA LEU A 160 2.29 20.38 4.28
C LEU A 160 1.52 21.55 4.92
N GLY A 161 2.25 22.64 5.19
CA GLY A 161 1.70 23.85 5.82
C GLY A 161 1.57 23.79 7.34
N GLU A 162 2.01 22.71 7.97
CA GLU A 162 2.05 22.55 9.41
C GLU A 162 3.51 22.69 9.90
N SER A 163 3.94 23.91 10.18
CA SER A 163 5.34 24.23 10.57
C SER A 163 5.75 23.69 11.93
N ASN A 164 4.83 23.08 12.70
CA ASN A 164 5.04 22.68 14.08
C ASN A 164 4.70 21.21 14.37
N GLU A 165 4.54 20.35 13.35
CA GLU A 165 4.36 18.93 13.60
C GLU A 165 5.68 18.27 14.04
N PRO A 166 5.66 17.39 15.06
CA PRO A 166 6.85 16.75 15.57
C PRO A 166 7.52 15.86 14.52
N SER A 167 8.85 15.96 14.45
CA SER A 167 9.65 15.08 13.59
C SER A 167 9.95 13.77 14.30
N SER A 168 10.07 12.67 13.51
CA SER A 168 10.46 11.37 14.09
C SER A 168 11.90 11.42 14.58
N ILE A 169 12.11 11.14 15.86
CA ILE A 169 13.44 11.05 16.47
C ILE A 169 13.81 9.56 16.58
N ASN A 170 14.93 9.17 15.95
CA ASN A 170 15.56 7.87 16.18
C ASN A 170 16.43 7.96 17.44
N SER A 171 15.83 7.79 18.60
CA SER A 171 16.57 7.68 19.88
C SER A 171 16.08 6.46 20.64
N ASP A 172 16.98 5.87 21.43
CA ASP A 172 16.58 4.85 22.40
C ASP A 172 15.65 5.50 23.44
N LEU A 173 14.46 4.91 23.59
CA LEU A 173 13.48 5.40 24.57
C LEU A 173 13.95 5.04 25.98
N PRO A 174 14.15 6.02 26.88
CA PRO A 174 14.49 5.74 28.26
C PRO A 174 13.32 5.04 28.96
N SER A 175 13.64 4.05 29.81
CA SER A 175 12.64 3.47 30.70
C SER A 175 12.36 4.42 31.84
N LEU A 176 11.12 4.88 31.97
CA LEU A 176 10.70 5.85 32.99
C LEU A 176 9.76 5.18 34.00
N ASN A 177 9.75 5.72 35.24
CA ASN A 177 8.92 5.20 36.32
C ASN A 177 7.57 5.96 36.35
N LEU A 178 6.46 5.29 36.28
CA LEU A 178 5.12 5.89 36.32
C LEU A 178 4.82 6.70 37.60
N HIS A 179 5.47 6.37 38.72
CA HIS A 179 5.29 7.12 39.95
C HIS A 179 5.78 8.56 39.88
N ASP A 180 6.74 8.85 39.01
CA ASP A 180 7.31 10.18 38.85
C ASP A 180 6.41 11.14 38.08
N PHE A 181 5.37 10.60 37.44
CA PHE A 181 4.45 11.30 36.55
C PHE A 181 3.01 11.45 37.11
N GLN A 182 2.86 11.49 38.44
CA GLN A 182 1.54 11.66 39.06
C GLN A 182 1.28 13.12 39.41
N SER A 183 0.04 13.59 39.21
CA SER A 183 -0.45 14.95 39.49
C SER A 183 0.45 16.04 38.86
N LYS A 184 0.80 15.82 37.57
CA LYS A 184 1.70 16.70 36.83
C LYS A 184 0.92 17.65 35.89
N THR A 185 1.61 18.72 35.52
CA THR A 185 1.15 19.60 34.45
C THR A 185 1.70 19.11 33.13
N TRP A 186 0.77 18.86 32.17
CA TRP A 186 1.09 18.39 30.83
C TRP A 186 0.77 19.48 29.83
N ALA A 187 1.71 19.80 28.94
CA ALA A 187 1.59 20.90 28.00
C ALA A 187 1.67 20.40 26.55
N THR A 188 0.76 20.90 25.72
CA THR A 188 0.79 20.65 24.26
C THR A 188 0.24 21.86 23.50
N ARG A 189 0.32 21.81 22.18
CA ARG A 189 -0.14 22.88 21.30
C ARG A 189 -1.67 23.05 21.34
N LYS A 190 -2.15 24.27 21.23
CA LYS A 190 -3.55 24.67 21.40
C LYS A 190 -4.55 23.99 20.48
N ARG A 191 -4.14 23.50 19.31
CA ARG A 191 -5.07 22.91 18.34
C ARG A 191 -5.25 21.42 18.64
N PRO A 192 -6.40 20.96 19.17
CA PRO A 192 -6.59 19.58 19.59
C PRO A 192 -6.88 18.68 18.36
N TRP A 193 -5.84 18.21 17.72
CA TRP A 193 -5.94 17.19 16.68
C TRP A 193 -6.11 15.80 17.32
N VAL A 194 -6.49 14.83 16.50
CA VAL A 194 -6.79 13.45 16.95
C VAL A 194 -5.64 12.86 17.76
N GLU A 195 -4.41 13.07 17.33
CA GLU A 195 -3.20 12.57 18.00
C GLU A 195 -3.04 13.18 19.40
N ARG A 196 -3.21 14.50 19.55
CA ARG A 196 -3.14 15.20 20.85
C ARG A 196 -4.23 14.76 21.80
N LEU A 197 -5.44 14.58 21.30
CA LEU A 197 -6.55 14.04 22.08
C LEU A 197 -6.28 12.60 22.51
N ALA A 198 -5.71 11.78 21.62
CA ALA A 198 -5.31 10.42 21.94
C ALA A 198 -4.20 10.38 23.00
N CYS A 199 -3.17 11.24 22.90
CA CYS A 199 -2.13 11.36 23.90
C CYS A 199 -2.71 11.84 25.25
N THR A 200 -3.58 12.86 25.25
CA THR A 200 -4.26 13.35 26.46
C THR A 200 -5.05 12.24 27.14
N TRP A 201 -5.81 11.47 26.37
CA TRP A 201 -6.56 10.32 26.88
C TRP A 201 -5.63 9.24 27.44
N LEU A 202 -4.54 8.92 26.75
CA LEU A 202 -3.55 7.94 27.19
C LEU A 202 -2.89 8.36 28.51
N ILE A 203 -2.48 9.63 28.62
CA ILE A 203 -1.92 10.19 29.85
C ILE A 203 -2.90 10.04 31.01
N GLN A 204 -4.12 10.54 30.84
CA GLN A 204 -5.15 10.49 31.87
C GLN A 204 -5.56 9.07 32.25
N LYS A 205 -5.55 8.15 31.33
CA LYS A 205 -6.03 6.78 31.58
C LYS A 205 -4.97 5.87 32.17
N PHE A 206 -3.71 6.03 31.78
CA PHE A 206 -2.67 5.04 32.04
C PHE A 206 -1.41 5.60 32.73
N ILE A 207 -1.17 6.91 32.68
CA ILE A 207 0.09 7.50 33.18
C ILE A 207 -0.17 8.30 34.46
N ASP A 208 -1.04 9.30 34.42
CA ASP A 208 -1.28 10.25 35.50
C ASP A 208 -2.76 10.25 35.90
N LYS A 209 -3.06 9.97 37.15
CA LYS A 209 -4.44 9.83 37.65
C LYS A 209 -5.14 11.17 37.84
N ASP A 210 -4.38 12.26 37.99
CA ASP A 210 -4.89 13.61 38.23
C ASP A 210 -4.08 14.64 37.43
N PRO A 211 -4.07 14.56 36.07
CA PRO A 211 -3.27 15.43 35.22
C PRO A 211 -3.92 16.80 35.04
N THR A 212 -3.12 17.84 34.99
CA THR A 212 -3.51 19.17 34.54
C THR A 212 -3.00 19.41 33.12
N PHE A 213 -3.90 19.77 32.17
CA PHE A 213 -3.49 20.01 30.78
C PHE A 213 -3.47 21.49 30.43
N ILE A 214 -2.39 21.93 29.79
CA ILE A 214 -2.20 23.28 29.25
C ILE A 214 -2.11 23.23 27.74
N TRP A 215 -2.84 24.11 27.06
CA TRP A 215 -2.87 24.23 25.61
C TRP A 215 -2.11 25.49 25.19
N LEU A 216 -0.88 25.32 24.71
CA LEU A 216 0.05 26.39 24.38
C LEU A 216 -0.30 27.07 23.05
N GLN A 217 -0.23 28.38 22.99
CA GLN A 217 -0.29 29.16 21.74
C GLN A 217 1.01 29.00 20.94
N ASP A 218 2.15 29.14 21.62
CA ASP A 218 3.51 28.89 21.11
C ASP A 218 4.17 27.84 22.02
N ILE A 219 4.90 26.91 21.43
CA ILE A 219 5.67 25.89 22.18
C ILE A 219 6.72 26.48 23.10
N LYS A 220 7.19 27.71 22.80
CA LYS A 220 8.13 28.45 23.62
C LYS A 220 7.54 28.91 24.95
N ASP A 221 6.21 28.96 25.04
CA ASP A 221 5.49 29.32 26.26
C ASP A 221 5.32 28.12 27.21
N CYS A 222 5.95 26.97 26.94
CA CYS A 222 5.86 25.80 27.78
C CYS A 222 6.53 26.08 29.14
N PRO A 223 5.78 25.96 30.25
CA PRO A 223 6.39 26.13 31.59
C PRO A 223 7.50 25.11 31.83
N ALA A 224 8.56 25.55 32.50
CA ALA A 224 9.73 24.71 32.77
C ALA A 224 9.43 23.50 33.69
N ASP A 225 8.34 23.55 34.44
CA ASP A 225 7.85 22.50 35.33
C ASP A 225 6.75 21.63 34.70
N ALA A 226 6.35 21.90 33.45
CA ALA A 226 5.39 21.12 32.72
C ALA A 226 6.06 20.08 31.80
N TYR A 227 5.43 18.91 31.71
CA TYR A 227 5.83 17.89 30.75
C TYR A 227 5.21 18.16 29.39
N GLY A 228 6.06 18.41 28.40
CA GLY A 228 5.65 18.61 27.02
C GLY A 228 5.27 17.29 26.33
N PHE A 229 4.31 17.31 25.41
CA PHE A 229 3.98 16.18 24.55
C PHE A 229 3.48 16.63 23.17
N ASP A 230 3.76 15.83 22.15
CA ASP A 230 3.32 16.03 20.75
C ASP A 230 3.84 17.34 20.12
N PHE A 231 5.10 17.72 20.40
CA PHE A 231 5.85 18.76 19.69
C PHE A 231 7.37 18.52 19.80
N ASP A 232 8.15 19.07 18.87
CA ASP A 232 9.62 18.95 18.91
C ASP A 232 10.22 19.65 20.12
N GLY A 233 11.10 18.97 20.84
CA GLY A 233 11.68 19.45 22.08
C GLY A 233 10.79 19.26 23.31
N ALA A 234 9.74 18.45 23.21
CA ALA A 234 8.97 17.97 24.35
C ALA A 234 9.85 17.14 25.30
N THR A 235 9.50 17.13 26.58
CA THR A 235 10.29 16.51 27.67
C THR A 235 10.29 14.99 27.60
#